data_d60ecd158bd540a7819e39a36a7b29c9
#
_entry.id   d60ecd158bd540a7819e39a36a7b29c9
#
_cell.length_a   1.000
_cell.length_b   1.000
_cell.length_c   1.000
_cell.angle_alpha   90.00
_cell.angle_beta   90.00
_cell.angle_gamma   90.00
#
_symmetry.space_group_name_H-M   'P 1'
#
loop_
_entity.id
_entity.type
_entity.pdbx_description
1 polymer ?
#
loop_
_entity_poly.entity_id
_entity_poly.type
_entity_poly.pdbx_seq_one_letter_code
_entity_poly.pdbx_strand_id
1 'polypeptide(L)'
;MQKQKVLEKTGLSDKGSVIFFGVVCWVTYFSIYLGRLNFSASMSEMAQTGIWGKTQLGSVAAAFYLAYGLGQFPSGVLGDHFSGRKLVMLGLVGAALANAAFPFVESIKGMQVIWFINGLCQALVWPPMARLVADMTHGKQTVSIVLALS
;
A
#
# COMPACT_ATOMS: atom_id res chain seq x y z
N MET A 1 10.59 6.35 -30.75
CA MET A 1 9.75 7.49 -31.19
C MET A 1 8.23 7.22 -31.12
N GLN A 2 7.74 6.04 -31.50
CA GLN A 2 6.29 5.75 -31.48
C GLN A 2 5.71 5.62 -30.04
N LYS A 3 6.46 5.04 -29.10
CA LYS A 3 6.08 4.94 -27.67
C LYS A 3 5.93 6.32 -27.00
N GLN A 4 6.80 7.28 -27.33
CA GLN A 4 6.69 8.64 -26.79
C GLN A 4 5.44 9.38 -27.28
N LYS A 5 5.07 9.23 -28.57
CA LYS A 5 3.84 9.84 -29.11
C LYS A 5 2.56 9.24 -28.54
N VAL A 6 2.57 7.96 -28.10
CA VAL A 6 1.42 7.32 -27.45
C VAL A 6 1.30 7.81 -26.01
N LEU A 7 2.40 8.02 -25.30
CA LEU A 7 2.42 8.56 -23.92
C LEU A 7 1.94 10.02 -23.88
N GLU A 8 2.30 10.83 -24.88
CA GLU A 8 1.81 12.22 -25.02
C GLU A 8 0.29 12.31 -25.23
N LYS A 9 -0.34 11.24 -25.74
CA LYS A 9 -1.79 11.18 -26.01
C LYS A 9 -2.64 10.69 -24.82
N THR A 10 -2.02 10.05 -23.81
CA THR A 10 -2.71 9.43 -22.67
C THR A 10 -2.49 10.13 -21.33
N GLY A 11 -1.55 11.07 -21.25
CA GLY A 11 -1.27 11.83 -20.04
C GLY A 11 -2.35 12.87 -19.73
N LEU A 12 -2.56 13.12 -18.44
CA LEU A 12 -3.44 14.18 -17.96
C LEU A 12 -2.81 15.54 -18.33
N SER A 13 -3.44 16.28 -19.25
CA SER A 13 -2.96 17.61 -19.70
C SER A 13 -3.62 18.77 -18.94
N ASP A 14 -4.83 18.55 -18.41
CA ASP A 14 -5.56 19.54 -17.65
C ASP A 14 -5.11 19.58 -16.19
N LYS A 15 -4.81 20.79 -15.68
CA LYS A 15 -4.33 21.01 -14.30
C LYS A 15 -5.32 20.47 -13.25
N GLY A 16 -6.62 20.63 -13.47
CA GLY A 16 -7.65 20.12 -12.55
C GLY A 16 -7.62 18.61 -12.43
N SER A 17 -7.50 17.90 -13.55
CA SER A 17 -7.41 16.45 -13.60
C SER A 17 -6.14 15.92 -12.94
N VAL A 18 -5.00 16.60 -13.10
CA VAL A 18 -3.73 16.25 -12.45
C VAL A 18 -3.83 16.40 -10.93
N ILE A 19 -4.41 17.52 -10.45
CA ILE A 19 -4.61 17.76 -9.01
C ILE A 19 -5.55 16.69 -8.43
N PHE A 20 -6.67 16.43 -9.08
CA PHE A 20 -7.63 15.40 -8.65
C PHE A 20 -6.96 14.03 -8.55
N PHE A 21 -6.20 13.63 -9.56
CA PHE A 21 -5.46 12.37 -9.57
C PHE A 21 -4.43 12.32 -8.42
N GLY A 22 -3.69 13.40 -8.19
CA GLY A 22 -2.74 13.51 -7.08
C GLY A 22 -3.42 13.37 -5.72
N VAL A 23 -4.58 14.00 -5.52
CA VAL A 23 -5.37 13.88 -4.29
C VAL A 23 -5.85 12.44 -4.08
N VAL A 24 -6.32 11.76 -5.13
CA VAL A 24 -6.73 10.35 -5.06
C VAL A 24 -5.55 9.47 -4.66
N CYS A 25 -4.38 9.66 -5.27
CA CYS A 25 -3.16 8.92 -4.89
C CYS A 25 -2.78 9.19 -3.42
N TRP A 26 -2.86 10.44 -2.97
CA TRP A 26 -2.56 10.83 -1.60
C TRP A 26 -3.52 10.18 -0.60
N VAL A 27 -4.84 10.24 -0.85
CA VAL A 27 -5.86 9.58 0.00
C VAL A 27 -5.64 8.07 0.05
N THR A 28 -5.33 7.46 -1.10
CA THR A 28 -5.00 6.02 -1.19
C THR A 28 -3.82 5.66 -0.30
N TYR A 29 -2.74 6.43 -0.41
CA TYR A 29 -1.53 6.18 0.37
C TYR A 29 -1.73 6.43 1.87
N PHE A 30 -2.44 7.49 2.22
CA PHE A 30 -2.83 7.80 3.59
C PHE A 30 -3.67 6.68 4.22
N SER A 31 -4.65 6.15 3.47
CA SER A 31 -5.50 5.04 3.94
C SER A 31 -4.68 3.77 4.24
N ILE A 32 -3.69 3.47 3.41
CA ILE A 32 -2.75 2.35 3.64
C ILE A 32 -1.93 2.56 4.90
N TYR A 33 -1.45 3.79 5.13
CA TYR A 33 -0.71 4.13 6.35
C TYR A 33 -1.57 3.96 7.61
N LEU A 34 -2.81 4.42 7.60
CA LEU A 34 -3.74 4.21 8.72
C LEU A 34 -3.90 2.71 9.02
N GLY A 35 -4.14 1.89 7.99
CA GLY A 35 -4.27 0.45 8.14
C GLY A 35 -3.01 -0.26 8.66
N ARG A 36 -1.83 0.34 8.50
CA ARG A 36 -0.56 -0.16 9.05
C ARG A 36 -0.36 0.25 10.50
N LEU A 37 -0.69 1.49 10.83
CA LEU A 37 -0.43 2.08 12.16
C LEU A 37 -1.39 1.57 13.23
N ASN A 38 -2.58 1.08 12.86
CA ASN A 38 -3.58 0.55 13.80
C ASN A 38 -2.99 -0.46 14.78
N PHE A 39 -2.27 -1.46 14.27
CA PHE A 39 -1.66 -2.48 15.12
C PHE A 39 -0.58 -1.89 16.03
N SER A 40 0.28 -1.01 15.50
CA SER A 40 1.34 -0.37 16.28
C SER A 40 0.78 0.49 17.40
N ALA A 41 -0.32 1.20 17.16
CA ALA A 41 -1.00 1.99 18.16
C ALA A 41 -1.61 1.12 19.27
N SER A 42 -2.24 -0.02 18.90
CA SER A 42 -2.87 -0.93 19.86
C SER A 42 -1.86 -1.83 20.60
N MET A 43 -0.64 -1.98 20.08
CA MET A 43 0.34 -2.93 20.63
C MET A 43 0.67 -2.65 22.10
N SER A 44 0.74 -1.38 22.52
CA SER A 44 1.03 -1.01 23.91
C SER A 44 -0.11 -1.43 24.85
N GLU A 45 -1.35 -1.22 24.44
CA GLU A 45 -2.53 -1.61 25.21
C GLU A 45 -2.65 -3.14 25.29
N MET A 46 -2.46 -3.83 24.14
CA MET A 46 -2.46 -5.30 24.11
C MET A 46 -1.41 -5.90 25.05
N ALA A 47 -0.21 -5.29 25.14
CA ALA A 47 0.83 -5.74 26.05
C ALA A 47 0.46 -5.50 27.52
N GLN A 48 -0.31 -4.46 27.84
CA GLN A 48 -0.75 -4.16 29.21
C GLN A 48 -1.82 -5.14 29.73
N THR A 49 -2.55 -5.80 28.85
CA THR A 49 -3.52 -6.86 29.27
C THR A 49 -2.82 -8.06 29.88
N GLY A 50 -1.50 -8.22 29.69
CA GLY A 50 -0.73 -9.34 30.18
C GLY A 50 -0.96 -10.66 29.43
N ILE A 51 -1.88 -10.71 28.47
CA ILE A 51 -2.18 -11.89 27.65
C ILE A 51 -1.04 -12.16 26.65
N TRP A 52 -0.47 -11.09 26.08
CA TRP A 52 0.55 -11.17 25.05
C TRP A 52 1.82 -10.42 25.45
N GLY A 53 2.95 -11.10 25.39
CA GLY A 53 4.26 -10.46 25.64
C GLY A 53 4.68 -9.54 24.49
N LYS A 54 5.48 -8.50 24.82
CA LYS A 54 6.01 -7.55 23.81
C LYS A 54 6.74 -8.24 22.65
N THR A 55 7.49 -9.31 22.94
CA THR A 55 8.19 -10.10 21.91
C THR A 55 7.23 -10.79 20.95
N GLN A 56 6.12 -11.32 21.47
CA GLN A 56 5.09 -11.96 20.65
C GLN A 56 4.41 -10.95 19.73
N LEU A 57 4.00 -9.81 20.26
CA LEU A 57 3.40 -8.73 19.46
C LEU A 57 4.41 -8.17 18.44
N GLY A 58 5.69 -8.04 18.83
CA GLY A 58 6.78 -7.65 17.92
C GLY A 58 6.94 -8.64 16.76
N SER A 59 6.73 -9.94 16.99
CA SER A 59 6.79 -10.94 15.92
C SER A 59 5.63 -10.82 14.91
N VAL A 60 4.46 -10.33 15.33
CA VAL A 60 3.33 -10.00 14.42
C VAL A 60 3.71 -8.82 13.53
N ALA A 61 4.30 -7.76 14.09
CA ALA A 61 4.79 -6.62 13.32
C ALA A 61 5.88 -7.05 12.32
N ALA A 62 6.82 -7.91 12.76
CA ALA A 62 7.89 -8.44 11.90
C ALA A 62 7.33 -9.23 10.72
N ALA A 63 6.28 -10.04 10.92
CA ALA A 63 5.61 -10.78 9.86
C ALA A 63 5.07 -9.85 8.76
N PHE A 64 4.48 -8.72 9.14
CA PHE A 64 4.02 -7.70 8.21
C PHE A 64 5.18 -7.12 7.38
N TYR A 65 6.23 -6.64 8.03
CA TYR A 65 7.35 -5.99 7.33
C TYR A 65 8.09 -6.96 6.42
N LEU A 66 8.22 -8.21 6.82
CA LEU A 66 8.79 -9.28 5.98
C LEU A 66 7.94 -9.49 4.72
N ALA A 67 6.63 -9.65 4.89
CA ALA A 67 5.69 -9.82 3.78
C ALA A 67 5.69 -8.61 2.84
N TYR A 68 5.65 -7.41 3.41
CA TYR A 68 5.70 -6.15 2.67
C TYR A 68 6.98 -6.02 1.85
N GLY A 69 8.15 -6.27 2.46
CA GLY A 69 9.44 -6.22 1.76
C GLY A 69 9.55 -7.25 0.64
N LEU A 70 9.19 -8.52 0.93
CA LEU A 70 9.20 -9.59 -0.07
C LEU A 70 8.19 -9.34 -1.21
N GLY A 71 7.03 -8.76 -0.90
CA GLY A 71 5.96 -8.48 -1.85
C GLY A 71 6.25 -7.29 -2.79
N GLN A 72 7.11 -6.36 -2.42
CA GLN A 72 7.44 -5.17 -3.22
C GLN A 72 8.05 -5.53 -4.58
N PHE A 73 8.96 -6.50 -4.61
CA PHE A 73 9.63 -6.91 -5.84
C PHE A 73 8.66 -7.58 -6.84
N PRO A 74 7.90 -8.63 -6.47
CA PRO A 74 6.89 -9.20 -7.36
C PRO A 74 5.81 -8.18 -7.78
N SER A 75 5.44 -7.27 -6.91
CA SER A 75 4.46 -6.23 -7.19
C SER A 75 4.90 -5.30 -8.34
N GLY A 76 6.20 -4.95 -8.39
CA GLY A 76 6.76 -4.20 -9.51
C GLY A 76 6.61 -4.95 -10.84
N VAL A 77 6.98 -6.22 -10.86
CA VAL A 77 6.85 -7.09 -12.05
C VAL A 77 5.39 -7.28 -12.45
N LEU A 78 4.50 -7.51 -11.49
CA LEU A 78 3.06 -7.62 -11.75
C LEU A 78 2.49 -6.34 -12.35
N GLY A 79 2.98 -5.16 -11.95
CA GLY A 79 2.61 -3.88 -12.52
C GLY A 79 2.97 -3.74 -14.01
N ASP A 80 3.93 -4.53 -14.52
CA ASP A 80 4.28 -4.56 -15.95
C ASP A 80 3.28 -5.37 -16.81
N HIS A 81 2.64 -6.38 -16.22
CA HIS A 81 1.76 -7.31 -16.91
C HIS A 81 0.27 -7.02 -16.65
N PHE A 82 -0.05 -6.45 -15.50
CA PHE A 82 -1.42 -6.18 -15.09
C PHE A 82 -1.70 -4.69 -14.97
N SER A 83 -2.97 -4.31 -15.04
CA SER A 83 -3.39 -2.93 -14.82
C SER A 83 -3.04 -2.47 -13.41
N GLY A 84 -2.22 -1.41 -13.29
CA GLY A 84 -1.83 -0.83 -12.01
C GLY A 84 -3.02 -0.44 -11.14
N ARG A 85 -4.12 0.05 -11.76
CA ARG A 85 -5.37 0.36 -11.04
C ARG A 85 -5.97 -0.87 -10.36
N LYS A 86 -6.01 -2.02 -11.05
CA LYS A 86 -6.54 -3.27 -10.49
C LYS A 86 -5.67 -3.79 -9.34
N LEU A 87 -4.35 -3.69 -9.47
CA LEU A 87 -3.42 -4.10 -8.41
C LEU A 87 -3.57 -3.23 -7.17
N VAL A 88 -3.66 -1.91 -7.33
CA VAL A 88 -3.89 -0.98 -6.22
C VAL A 88 -5.23 -1.27 -5.54
N MET A 89 -6.31 -1.47 -6.30
CA MET A 89 -7.61 -1.83 -5.73
C MET A 89 -7.58 -3.16 -4.97
N LEU A 90 -6.94 -4.18 -5.54
CA LEU A 90 -6.78 -5.49 -4.89
C LEU A 90 -6.01 -5.35 -3.57
N GLY A 91 -4.92 -4.58 -3.58
CA GLY A 91 -4.12 -4.29 -2.40
C GLY A 91 -4.92 -3.57 -1.31
N LEU A 92 -5.70 -2.54 -1.68
CA LEU A 92 -6.55 -1.78 -0.75
C LEU A 92 -7.64 -2.68 -0.13
N VAL A 93 -8.38 -3.41 -0.96
CA VAL A 93 -9.46 -4.29 -0.48
C VAL A 93 -8.89 -5.40 0.41
N GLY A 94 -7.80 -6.04 -0.01
CA GLY A 94 -7.15 -7.07 0.80
C GLY A 94 -6.63 -6.55 2.14
N ALA A 95 -6.01 -5.36 2.15
CA ALA A 95 -5.57 -4.73 3.38
C ALA A 95 -6.74 -4.36 4.30
N ALA A 96 -7.84 -3.84 3.75
CA ALA A 96 -9.04 -3.52 4.52
C ALA A 96 -9.66 -4.78 5.15
N LEU A 97 -9.77 -5.87 4.39
CA LEU A 97 -10.28 -7.15 4.89
C LEU A 97 -9.37 -7.74 5.98
N ALA A 98 -8.05 -7.66 5.81
CA ALA A 98 -7.10 -8.13 6.83
C ALA A 98 -7.22 -7.32 8.12
N ASN A 99 -7.35 -5.98 8.02
CA ASN A 99 -7.58 -5.13 9.19
C ASN A 99 -8.93 -5.44 9.87
N ALA A 100 -9.99 -5.66 9.10
CA ALA A 100 -11.31 -5.99 9.63
C ALA A 100 -11.34 -7.39 10.29
N ALA A 101 -10.58 -8.35 9.79
CA ALA A 101 -10.49 -9.69 10.34
C ALA A 101 -9.61 -9.77 11.60
N PHE A 102 -8.66 -8.86 11.75
CA PHE A 102 -7.65 -8.91 12.82
C PHE A 102 -8.26 -8.97 14.25
N PRO A 103 -9.29 -8.18 14.61
CA PRO A 103 -9.87 -8.19 15.96
C PRO A 103 -10.52 -9.53 16.35
N PHE A 104 -10.84 -10.38 15.39
CA PHE A 104 -11.49 -11.68 15.62
C PHE A 104 -10.48 -12.83 15.84
N VAL A 105 -9.20 -12.52 15.85
CA VAL A 105 -8.14 -13.53 15.98
C VAL A 105 -7.54 -13.51 17.38
N GLU A 106 -7.69 -14.63 18.08
CA GLU A 106 -7.27 -14.80 19.47
C GLU A 106 -5.90 -15.49 19.64
N SER A 107 -5.23 -15.87 18.56
CA SER A 107 -3.94 -16.55 18.63
C SER A 107 -2.82 -15.75 17.98
N ILE A 108 -1.62 -15.76 18.57
CA ILE A 108 -0.43 -15.08 17.99
C ILE A 108 -0.13 -15.57 16.58
N LYS A 109 -0.23 -16.87 16.33
CA LYS A 109 -0.01 -17.43 14.99
C LYS A 109 -1.03 -16.91 13.98
N GLY A 110 -2.29 -16.84 14.37
CA GLY A 110 -3.34 -16.28 13.53
C GLY A 110 -3.11 -14.80 13.24
N MET A 111 -2.73 -14.01 14.26
CA MET A 111 -2.36 -12.59 14.10
C MET A 111 -1.18 -12.42 13.13
N GLN A 112 -0.14 -13.26 13.26
CA GLN A 112 1.00 -13.26 12.33
C GLN A 112 0.56 -13.53 10.89
N VAL A 113 -0.30 -14.54 10.67
CA VAL A 113 -0.78 -14.90 9.33
C VAL A 113 -1.60 -13.77 8.72
N ILE A 114 -2.56 -13.20 9.45
CA ILE A 114 -3.38 -12.09 8.94
C ILE A 114 -2.51 -10.86 8.67
N TRP A 115 -1.57 -10.56 9.57
CA TRP A 115 -0.70 -9.39 9.39
C TRP A 115 0.32 -9.59 8.26
N PHE A 116 0.77 -10.82 8.02
CA PHE A 116 1.55 -11.19 6.85
C PHE A 116 0.76 -10.97 5.55
N ILE A 117 -0.50 -11.43 5.50
CA ILE A 117 -1.41 -11.20 4.35
C ILE A 117 -1.62 -9.70 4.13
N ASN A 118 -1.84 -8.93 5.21
CA ASN A 118 -1.93 -7.47 5.13
C ASN A 118 -0.69 -6.84 4.51
N GLY A 119 0.50 -7.29 4.91
CA GLY A 119 1.77 -6.84 4.33
C GLY A 119 1.88 -7.11 2.84
N LEU A 120 1.52 -8.31 2.38
CA LEU A 120 1.49 -8.66 0.95
C LEU A 120 0.50 -7.78 0.18
N CYS A 121 -0.72 -7.58 0.71
CA CYS A 121 -1.73 -6.73 0.08
C CYS A 121 -1.23 -5.28 -0.04
N GLN A 122 -0.63 -4.74 1.00
CA GLN A 122 -0.08 -3.38 0.98
C GLN A 122 1.11 -3.23 0.02
N ALA A 123 1.90 -4.29 -0.17
CA ALA A 123 2.99 -4.31 -1.14
C ALA A 123 2.50 -4.15 -2.59
N LEU A 124 1.24 -4.53 -2.90
CA LEU A 124 0.63 -4.35 -4.21
C LEU A 124 0.24 -2.90 -4.53
N VAL A 125 0.38 -1.97 -3.59
CA VAL A 125 -0.10 -0.59 -3.77
C VAL A 125 0.98 0.34 -4.28
N TRP A 126 2.13 0.43 -3.60
CA TRP A 126 3.13 1.45 -3.90
C TRP A 126 3.76 1.33 -5.30
N PRO A 127 4.36 0.19 -5.73
CA PRO A 127 5.02 0.11 -7.02
C PRO A 127 4.07 0.36 -8.20
N PRO A 128 2.85 -0.27 -8.25
CA PRO A 128 1.91 0.01 -9.32
C PRO A 128 1.37 1.46 -9.30
N MET A 129 1.20 2.07 -8.12
CA MET A 129 0.75 3.45 -8.00
C MET A 129 1.82 4.43 -8.49
N ALA A 130 3.08 4.24 -8.11
CA ALA A 130 4.19 5.05 -8.58
C ALA A 130 4.31 5.01 -10.12
N ARG A 131 4.10 3.84 -10.71
CA ARG A 131 4.04 3.69 -12.17
C ARG A 131 2.85 4.43 -12.78
N LEU A 132 1.65 4.31 -12.20
CA LEU A 132 0.47 5.06 -12.67
C LEU A 132 0.74 6.57 -12.66
N VAL A 133 1.39 7.08 -11.62
CA VAL A 133 1.78 8.49 -11.55
C VAL A 133 2.73 8.83 -12.70
N ALA A 134 3.76 8.01 -12.95
CA ALA A 134 4.71 8.24 -14.03
C ALA A 134 4.07 8.17 -15.42
N ASP A 135 3.09 7.25 -15.62
CA ASP A 135 2.41 7.07 -16.90
C ASP A 135 1.37 8.18 -17.17
N MET A 136 0.76 8.75 -16.13
CA MET A 136 -0.34 9.71 -16.26
C MET A 136 0.08 11.18 -16.11
N THR A 137 1.32 11.45 -15.66
CA THR A 137 1.80 12.81 -15.43
C THR A 137 3.18 13.03 -16.07
N HIS A 138 3.57 14.29 -16.30
CA HIS A 138 4.82 14.59 -17.00
C HIS A 138 5.70 15.57 -16.22
N GLY A 139 7.00 15.31 -16.23
CA GLY A 139 8.05 16.21 -15.76
C GLY A 139 7.85 16.66 -14.31
N LYS A 140 7.71 17.98 -14.09
CA LYS A 140 7.57 18.57 -12.74
C LYS A 140 6.32 18.08 -11.98
N GLN A 141 5.25 17.72 -12.67
CA GLN A 141 4.01 17.22 -12.06
C GLN A 141 4.23 15.85 -11.40
N THR A 142 4.92 14.94 -12.10
CA THR A 142 5.30 13.62 -11.57
C THR A 142 6.11 13.77 -10.28
N VAL A 143 7.14 14.63 -10.34
CA VAL A 143 8.01 14.89 -9.18
C VAL A 143 7.20 15.45 -8.01
N SER A 144 6.33 16.43 -8.25
CA SER A 144 5.51 17.04 -7.20
C SER A 144 4.57 16.04 -6.53
N ILE A 145 3.91 15.15 -7.30
CA ILE A 145 3.02 14.14 -6.74
C ILE A 145 3.82 13.11 -5.94
N VAL A 146 4.94 12.61 -6.48
CA VAL A 146 5.78 11.62 -5.77
C VAL A 146 6.32 12.19 -4.47
N LEU A 147 6.79 13.46 -4.47
CA LEU A 147 7.26 14.12 -3.24
C LEU A 147 6.14 14.35 -2.22
N ALA A 148 4.90 14.59 -2.67
CA ALA A 148 3.76 14.73 -1.78
C ALA A 148 3.32 13.39 -1.15
N LEU A 149 3.73 12.27 -1.73
CA LEU A 149 3.42 10.91 -1.27
C LEU A 149 4.53 10.32 -0.38
N SER A 150 5.74 10.88 -0.39
CA SER A 150 6.89 10.41 0.40
C SER A 150 7.03 11.15 1.72
#